data_254d1f1b29dbe586e17e8be4ce5f19d0
#
_entry.id   254d1f1b29dbe586e17e8be4ce5f19d0
#
_cell.length_a   1.000
_cell.length_b   1.000
_cell.length_c   1.000
_cell.angle_alpha   90.00
_cell.angle_beta   90.00
_cell.angle_gamma   90.00
#
_symmetry.space_group_name_H-M   'P 1'
#
loop_
_entity.id
_entity.type
_entity.pdbx_description
1 polymer ?
#
loop_
_entity_poly.entity_id
_entity_poly.type
_entity_poly.pdbx_seq_one_letter_code
_entity_poly.pdbx_strand_id
1 'polypeptide(L)'
;AGARSYFSLKNAISDLLEFDYFFPTHQGRAAENLLFSAIVKEGDILPGNSRFDTTKAHIEYRKATALDCTIDEAKDTQLEIPFKGNIDLEKLENALKSYPKEKIPAVVLTVTNNTAGGQPVSMENIRETSRLCQKFDVLLLIDSARFAENAYFIKTREKGYSDKSIREIVREMFSYADVMTMSSKKDAVVNMGGFLAMKSEALWKKCKIYCILNEGFITYGGMSGRDMEALAQGLEEGTDFDYLESRIKQVEYLGSRLDEFGIPYQRPAGGHAIFLDAKKIISRVPAEEFIAQTLAIELYLEAGIRTVEIGALLADRDPVTRQNRFPELELLRLAIPRRTYTNNHMDVVAVAVKNVFDRRNNIRRGYEIVSEEPIMRHFTVELKPL
;
A
#
# COMPACT_ATOMS: atom_id res chain seq x y z
N ALA A 1 11.78 26.45 -17.71
CA ALA A 1 11.00 25.57 -16.88
C ALA A 1 11.30 25.88 -15.41
N GLY A 2 10.44 25.58 -14.47
CA GLY A 2 10.54 26.03 -13.08
C GLY A 2 9.48 27.09 -12.80
N ALA A 3 8.21 26.69 -12.96
CA ALA A 3 7.07 27.53 -12.58
C ALA A 3 6.99 27.69 -11.06
N ARG A 4 6.28 28.72 -10.58
CA ARG A 4 6.06 28.94 -9.15
C ARG A 4 5.52 27.67 -8.45
N SER A 5 4.55 26.99 -9.06
CA SER A 5 3.96 25.75 -8.56
C SER A 5 4.96 24.61 -8.35
N TYR A 6 6.00 24.51 -9.21
CA TYR A 6 7.08 23.56 -8.98
C TYR A 6 7.88 23.89 -7.71
N PHE A 7 8.16 25.17 -7.47
CA PHE A 7 8.89 25.57 -6.26
C PHE A 7 8.03 25.42 -5.00
N SER A 8 6.72 25.71 -5.08
CA SER A 8 5.79 25.42 -3.98
C SER A 8 5.83 23.95 -3.59
N LEU A 9 5.71 23.05 -4.56
CA LEU A 9 5.80 21.61 -4.31
C LEU A 9 7.19 21.19 -3.80
N LYS A 10 8.26 21.73 -4.40
CA LYS A 10 9.63 21.45 -3.95
C LYS A 10 9.82 21.81 -2.47
N ASN A 11 9.38 22.99 -2.07
CA ASN A 11 9.49 23.47 -0.70
C ASN A 11 8.68 22.56 0.25
N ALA A 12 7.44 22.21 -0.11
CA ALA A 12 6.61 21.32 0.70
C ALA A 12 7.27 19.94 0.90
N ILE A 13 7.87 19.37 -0.15
CA ILE A 13 8.60 18.07 -0.08
C ILE A 13 9.85 18.24 0.79
N SER A 14 10.67 19.27 0.58
CA SER A 14 11.89 19.48 1.35
C SER A 14 11.58 19.73 2.84
N ASP A 15 10.58 20.57 3.14
CA ASP A 15 10.25 20.96 4.51
C ASP A 15 9.59 19.83 5.32
N LEU A 16 8.80 18.98 4.68
CA LEU A 16 8.07 17.91 5.35
C LEU A 16 8.83 16.59 5.36
N LEU A 17 9.49 16.24 4.24
CA LEU A 17 10.01 14.91 3.96
C LEU A 17 11.55 14.86 3.88
N GLU A 18 12.21 16.02 3.89
CA GLU A 18 13.69 16.18 3.88
C GLU A 18 14.39 15.52 2.68
N PHE A 19 13.76 15.60 1.49
CA PHE A 19 14.36 15.18 0.24
C PHE A 19 14.73 16.37 -0.65
N ASP A 20 15.97 16.40 -1.16
CA ASP A 20 16.48 17.45 -2.03
C ASP A 20 16.17 17.25 -3.50
N TYR A 21 16.10 15.99 -3.93
CA TYR A 21 15.91 15.61 -5.33
C TYR A 21 14.58 14.91 -5.51
N PHE A 22 13.77 15.38 -6.46
CA PHE A 22 12.49 14.74 -6.76
C PHE A 22 12.08 14.92 -8.22
N PHE A 23 11.13 14.10 -8.66
CA PHE A 23 10.39 14.22 -9.92
C PHE A 23 8.90 14.23 -9.59
N PRO A 24 8.15 15.27 -9.99
CA PRO A 24 6.69 15.16 -10.04
C PRO A 24 6.31 14.06 -11.03
N THR A 25 5.22 13.36 -10.76
CA THR A 25 4.62 12.35 -11.65
C THR A 25 3.11 12.46 -11.62
N HIS A 26 2.42 12.01 -12.67
CA HIS A 26 0.97 12.09 -12.70
C HIS A 26 0.28 11.13 -11.71
N GLN A 27 1.01 10.12 -11.20
CA GLN A 27 0.54 9.20 -10.14
C GLN A 27 1.69 8.35 -9.57
N GLY A 28 1.41 7.63 -8.45
CA GLY A 28 2.43 6.83 -7.76
C GLY A 28 3.05 5.72 -8.60
N ARG A 29 2.24 4.98 -9.40
CA ARG A 29 2.81 3.91 -10.27
C ARG A 29 3.77 4.45 -11.33
N ALA A 30 3.66 5.72 -11.69
CA ALA A 30 4.63 6.36 -12.55
C ALA A 30 5.96 6.61 -11.81
N ALA A 31 5.90 7.04 -10.54
CA ALA A 31 7.09 7.17 -9.69
C ALA A 31 7.81 5.82 -9.53
N GLU A 32 7.05 4.73 -9.31
CA GLU A 32 7.58 3.36 -9.27
C GLU A 32 8.26 2.99 -10.60
N ASN A 33 7.60 3.28 -11.74
CA ASN A 33 8.16 2.99 -13.06
C ASN A 33 9.49 3.71 -13.28
N LEU A 34 9.59 5.00 -12.94
CA LEU A 34 10.83 5.78 -13.09
C LEU A 34 11.98 5.14 -12.30
N LEU A 35 11.73 4.83 -11.02
CA LEU A 35 12.74 4.26 -10.15
C LEU A 35 13.17 2.87 -10.62
N PHE A 36 12.22 1.96 -10.80
CA PHE A 36 12.52 0.57 -11.13
C PHE A 36 13.14 0.43 -12.54
N SER A 37 12.82 1.32 -13.47
CA SER A 37 13.54 1.37 -14.77
C SER A 37 15.02 1.73 -14.62
N ALA A 38 15.35 2.51 -13.59
CA ALA A 38 16.73 2.94 -13.35
C ALA A 38 17.56 1.91 -12.57
N ILE A 39 16.93 1.11 -11.68
CA ILE A 39 17.68 0.28 -10.72
C ILE A 39 17.41 -1.23 -10.83
N VAL A 40 16.29 -1.69 -11.41
CA VAL A 40 15.91 -3.10 -11.41
C VAL A 40 16.27 -3.77 -12.74
N LYS A 41 16.89 -4.94 -12.66
CA LYS A 41 17.28 -5.78 -13.78
C LYS A 41 16.70 -7.19 -13.65
N GLU A 42 16.73 -7.94 -14.74
CA GLU A 42 16.36 -9.35 -14.76
C GLU A 42 17.16 -10.17 -13.74
N GLY A 43 16.47 -10.97 -12.95
CA GLY A 43 17.05 -11.82 -11.91
C GLY A 43 17.41 -11.10 -10.62
N ASP A 44 17.04 -9.82 -10.45
CA ASP A 44 17.18 -9.12 -9.18
C ASP A 44 16.14 -9.58 -8.15
N ILE A 45 16.48 -9.43 -6.88
CA ILE A 45 15.64 -9.75 -5.73
C ILE A 45 15.37 -8.47 -4.95
N LEU A 46 14.12 -8.16 -4.71
CA LEU A 46 13.73 -7.03 -3.88
C LEU A 46 13.03 -7.54 -2.61
N PRO A 47 13.72 -7.65 -1.46
CA PRO A 47 13.09 -7.98 -0.20
C PRO A 47 12.24 -6.82 0.32
N GLY A 48 11.26 -7.10 1.19
CA GLY A 48 10.45 -6.07 1.84
C GLY A 48 9.23 -6.66 2.50
N ASN A 49 8.40 -5.82 3.13
CA ASN A 49 7.08 -6.26 3.58
C ASN A 49 6.12 -6.41 2.39
N SER A 50 4.91 -6.96 2.63
CA SER A 50 3.93 -7.21 1.57
C SER A 50 3.62 -5.94 0.77
N ARG A 51 3.77 -6.03 -0.55
CA ARG A 51 3.74 -4.88 -1.44
C ARG A 51 2.38 -4.65 -2.04
N PHE A 52 2.16 -3.43 -2.47
CA PHE A 52 1.03 -3.11 -3.32
C PHE A 52 1.17 -3.80 -4.69
N ASP A 53 0.04 -4.06 -5.36
CA ASP A 53 -0.04 -4.76 -6.64
C ASP A 53 0.84 -4.15 -7.74
N THR A 54 0.83 -2.82 -7.88
CA THR A 54 1.64 -2.14 -8.92
C THR A 54 3.13 -2.23 -8.65
N THR A 55 3.55 -2.14 -7.39
CA THR A 55 4.95 -2.31 -6.99
C THR A 55 5.44 -3.71 -7.35
N LYS A 56 4.67 -4.75 -7.00
CA LYS A 56 4.96 -6.13 -7.36
C LYS A 56 5.00 -6.30 -8.88
N ALA A 57 3.99 -5.78 -9.59
CA ALA A 57 3.91 -5.89 -11.05
C ALA A 57 5.10 -5.22 -11.75
N HIS A 58 5.54 -4.05 -11.30
CA HIS A 58 6.73 -3.40 -11.86
C HIS A 58 8.01 -4.21 -11.65
N ILE A 59 8.14 -4.92 -10.52
CA ILE A 59 9.27 -5.80 -10.23
C ILE A 59 9.20 -7.03 -11.14
N GLU A 60 8.08 -7.75 -11.15
CA GLU A 60 7.91 -8.99 -11.92
C GLU A 60 7.91 -8.75 -13.44
N TYR A 61 7.40 -7.61 -13.93
CA TYR A 61 7.49 -7.21 -15.33
C TYR A 61 8.94 -7.10 -15.82
N ARG A 62 9.87 -6.74 -14.93
CA ARG A 62 11.31 -6.69 -15.19
C ARG A 62 12.01 -8.04 -14.97
N LYS A 63 11.23 -9.11 -14.76
CA LYS A 63 11.73 -10.46 -14.45
C LYS A 63 12.59 -10.51 -13.19
N ALA A 64 12.32 -9.62 -12.24
CA ALA A 64 12.88 -9.63 -10.90
C ALA A 64 11.89 -10.27 -9.91
N THR A 65 12.36 -10.62 -8.73
CA THR A 65 11.56 -11.27 -7.70
C THR A 65 11.21 -10.31 -6.56
N ALA A 66 9.93 -10.18 -6.26
CA ALA A 66 9.44 -9.49 -5.08
C ALA A 66 9.41 -10.48 -3.90
N LEU A 67 10.40 -10.42 -3.00
CA LEU A 67 10.51 -11.33 -1.87
C LEU A 67 9.78 -10.74 -0.64
N ASP A 68 8.76 -11.45 -0.15
CA ASP A 68 7.99 -11.03 1.03
C ASP A 68 8.69 -11.44 2.33
N CYS A 69 8.99 -10.45 3.15
CA CYS A 69 9.56 -10.60 4.48
C CYS A 69 8.64 -10.02 5.58
N THR A 70 7.34 -9.98 5.36
CA THR A 70 6.37 -9.54 6.40
C THR A 70 6.42 -10.49 7.59
N ILE A 71 6.18 -9.96 8.79
CA ILE A 71 6.06 -10.77 10.02
C ILE A 71 4.91 -11.78 9.88
N ASP A 72 5.05 -12.95 10.48
CA ASP A 72 4.05 -14.03 10.36
C ASP A 72 2.75 -13.71 11.09
N GLU A 73 2.81 -12.90 12.14
CA GLU A 73 1.64 -12.40 12.89
C GLU A 73 0.65 -11.61 12.01
N ALA A 74 1.11 -11.04 10.89
CA ALA A 74 0.24 -10.38 9.93
C ALA A 74 -0.77 -11.33 9.27
N LYS A 75 -0.49 -12.64 9.25
CA LYS A 75 -1.32 -13.67 8.67
C LYS A 75 -2.49 -14.10 9.56
N ASP A 76 -2.39 -13.90 10.88
CA ASP A 76 -3.52 -14.13 11.77
C ASP A 76 -4.41 -12.89 11.84
N THR A 77 -5.55 -12.97 11.17
CA THR A 77 -6.52 -11.86 11.08
C THR A 77 -7.14 -11.48 12.42
N GLN A 78 -7.10 -12.37 13.44
CA GLN A 78 -7.74 -12.10 14.74
C GLN A 78 -6.73 -11.69 15.83
N LEU A 79 -5.44 -11.83 15.58
CA LEU A 79 -4.42 -11.38 16.51
C LEU A 79 -4.36 -9.85 16.53
N GLU A 80 -4.46 -9.27 17.73
CA GLU A 80 -4.38 -7.82 17.94
C GLU A 80 -2.98 -7.41 18.42
N ILE A 81 -2.12 -7.02 17.48
CA ILE A 81 -0.84 -6.39 17.78
C ILE A 81 -0.73 -5.05 17.04
N PRO A 82 0.02 -4.08 17.57
CA PRO A 82 -0.05 -2.69 17.09
C PRO A 82 0.50 -2.46 15.68
N PHE A 83 1.46 -3.29 15.21
CA PHE A 83 2.24 -3.02 13.97
C PHE A 83 2.40 -4.28 13.10
N LYS A 84 1.31 -4.84 12.61
CA LYS A 84 1.32 -6.01 11.71
C LYS A 84 1.92 -5.74 10.32
N GLY A 85 2.15 -4.47 9.97
CA GLY A 85 2.82 -4.11 8.73
C GLY A 85 4.34 -4.25 8.77
N ASN A 86 4.92 -4.57 9.91
CA ASN A 86 6.36 -4.68 10.11
C ASN A 86 7.00 -5.71 9.17
N ILE A 87 8.26 -5.44 8.81
CA ILE A 87 9.14 -6.42 8.19
C ILE A 87 9.75 -7.32 9.28
N ASP A 88 9.85 -8.60 9.00
CA ASP A 88 10.60 -9.53 9.83
C ASP A 88 12.09 -9.32 9.55
N LEU A 89 12.79 -8.82 10.55
CA LEU A 89 14.21 -8.45 10.43
C LEU A 89 15.13 -9.66 10.23
N GLU A 90 14.75 -10.83 10.74
CA GLU A 90 15.49 -12.07 10.52
C GLU A 90 15.32 -12.58 9.08
N LYS A 91 14.08 -12.61 8.57
CA LYS A 91 13.81 -12.92 7.16
C LYS A 91 14.55 -11.97 6.23
N LEU A 92 14.53 -10.65 6.55
CA LEU A 92 15.25 -9.65 5.77
C LEU A 92 16.76 -9.88 5.81
N GLU A 93 17.36 -10.06 6.99
CA GLU A 93 18.81 -10.28 7.11
C GLU A 93 19.24 -11.56 6.39
N ASN A 94 18.44 -12.62 6.49
CA ASN A 94 18.70 -13.88 5.76
C ASN A 94 18.63 -13.67 4.24
N ALA A 95 17.68 -12.89 3.73
CA ALA A 95 17.63 -12.53 2.32
C ALA A 95 18.87 -11.75 1.89
N LEU A 96 19.27 -10.73 2.66
CA LEU A 96 20.44 -9.90 2.38
C LEU A 96 21.78 -10.70 2.41
N LYS A 97 21.84 -11.78 3.19
CA LYS A 97 23.00 -12.69 3.23
C LYS A 97 22.99 -13.74 2.11
N SER A 98 21.81 -14.15 1.64
CA SER A 98 21.65 -15.28 0.71
C SER A 98 21.89 -14.91 -0.74
N TYR A 99 21.75 -13.63 -1.10
CA TYR A 99 21.91 -13.15 -2.46
C TYR A 99 23.09 -12.17 -2.57
N PRO A 100 23.81 -12.16 -3.71
CA PRO A 100 24.84 -11.15 -3.95
C PRO A 100 24.26 -9.73 -3.87
N LYS A 101 25.00 -8.77 -3.32
CA LYS A 101 24.59 -7.37 -3.19
C LYS A 101 24.11 -6.77 -4.52
N GLU A 102 24.78 -7.09 -5.62
CA GLU A 102 24.48 -6.58 -6.97
C GLU A 102 23.10 -7.06 -7.48
N LYS A 103 22.54 -8.09 -6.83
CA LYS A 103 21.21 -8.62 -7.11
C LYS A 103 20.12 -8.05 -6.20
N ILE A 104 20.45 -7.20 -5.26
CA ILE A 104 19.49 -6.56 -4.35
C ILE A 104 19.57 -5.05 -4.52
N PRO A 105 18.88 -4.48 -5.53
CA PRO A 105 18.95 -3.04 -5.79
C PRO A 105 18.32 -2.18 -4.70
N ALA A 106 17.31 -2.70 -4.00
CA ALA A 106 16.64 -2.02 -2.90
C ALA A 106 15.85 -3.00 -2.00
N VAL A 107 15.72 -2.64 -0.73
CA VAL A 107 14.67 -3.14 0.16
C VAL A 107 13.47 -2.21 0.05
N VAL A 108 12.26 -2.77 -0.06
CA VAL A 108 11.01 -2.00 -0.22
C VAL A 108 10.16 -2.11 1.04
N LEU A 109 9.94 -1.00 1.71
CA LEU A 109 9.08 -0.91 2.90
C LEU A 109 7.82 -0.10 2.59
N THR A 110 6.66 -0.76 2.63
CA THR A 110 5.35 -0.14 2.34
C THR A 110 4.68 0.35 3.63
N VAL A 111 4.35 1.63 3.70
CA VAL A 111 3.69 2.27 4.84
C VAL A 111 2.44 3.06 4.41
N THR A 112 1.23 2.78 4.96
CA THR A 112 0.85 1.54 5.68
C THR A 112 0.79 0.36 4.73
N ASN A 113 1.07 -0.85 5.24
CA ASN A 113 1.08 -2.06 4.42
C ASN A 113 -0.34 -2.45 3.98
N ASN A 114 -0.70 -2.12 2.74
CA ASN A 114 -2.06 -2.34 2.21
C ASN A 114 -2.41 -3.83 2.12
N THR A 115 -1.50 -4.67 1.64
CA THR A 115 -1.76 -6.09 1.38
C THR A 115 -1.88 -6.90 2.66
N ALA A 116 -1.24 -6.46 3.75
CA ALA A 116 -1.43 -7.03 5.10
C ALA A 116 -2.65 -6.47 5.83
N GLY A 117 -3.57 -5.80 5.14
CA GLY A 117 -4.80 -5.26 5.74
C GLY A 117 -4.69 -3.80 6.18
N GLY A 118 -3.87 -2.98 5.51
CA GLY A 118 -3.69 -1.56 5.84
C GLY A 118 -2.94 -1.34 7.14
N GLN A 119 -2.12 -2.30 7.54
CA GLN A 119 -1.46 -2.33 8.84
C GLN A 119 -0.23 -1.42 8.88
N PRO A 120 -0.02 -0.68 9.99
CA PRO A 120 1.12 0.21 10.14
C PRO A 120 2.44 -0.52 10.41
N VAL A 121 3.52 0.20 10.15
CA VAL A 121 4.91 -0.17 10.45
C VAL A 121 5.41 0.72 11.58
N SER A 122 6.07 0.14 12.62
CA SER A 122 6.62 0.90 13.75
C SER A 122 7.87 1.68 13.34
N MET A 123 8.15 2.77 14.03
CA MET A 123 9.39 3.54 13.83
C MET A 123 10.62 2.70 14.15
N GLU A 124 10.54 1.88 15.19
CA GLU A 124 11.64 0.96 15.52
C GLU A 124 11.95 0.01 14.36
N ASN A 125 10.91 -0.57 13.74
CA ASN A 125 11.10 -1.47 12.59
C ASN A 125 11.67 -0.74 11.37
N ILE A 126 11.25 0.50 11.10
CA ILE A 126 11.80 1.34 10.04
C ILE A 126 13.30 1.58 10.28
N ARG A 127 13.66 1.97 11.50
CA ARG A 127 15.06 2.22 11.90
C ARG A 127 15.94 0.99 11.76
N GLU A 128 15.49 -0.16 12.28
CA GLU A 128 16.26 -1.40 12.20
C GLU A 128 16.38 -1.92 10.76
N THR A 129 15.32 -1.75 9.94
CA THR A 129 15.38 -2.03 8.50
C THR A 129 16.45 -1.16 7.83
N SER A 130 16.47 0.15 8.14
CA SER A 130 17.51 1.07 7.62
C SER A 130 18.91 0.64 8.03
N ARG A 131 19.11 0.23 9.29
CA ARG A 131 20.42 -0.29 9.76
C ARG A 131 20.88 -1.52 9.00
N LEU A 132 19.98 -2.45 8.73
CA LEU A 132 20.28 -3.60 7.88
C LEU A 132 20.65 -3.18 6.47
N CYS A 133 19.87 -2.28 5.86
CA CYS A 133 20.17 -1.74 4.53
C CYS A 133 21.57 -1.10 4.48
N GLN A 134 21.91 -0.27 5.46
CA GLN A 134 23.24 0.35 5.57
C GLN A 134 24.37 -0.69 5.76
N LYS A 135 24.15 -1.71 6.62
CA LYS A 135 25.13 -2.79 6.87
C LYS A 135 25.48 -3.56 5.60
N PHE A 136 24.49 -3.77 4.72
CA PHE A 136 24.66 -4.50 3.46
C PHE A 136 24.85 -3.58 2.24
N ASP A 137 24.87 -2.26 2.46
CA ASP A 137 25.00 -1.23 1.43
C ASP A 137 23.96 -1.37 0.31
N VAL A 138 22.69 -1.50 0.70
CA VAL A 138 21.50 -1.63 -0.14
C VAL A 138 20.57 -0.44 0.12
N LEU A 139 19.89 0.07 -0.91
CA LEU A 139 18.97 1.20 -0.76
C LEU A 139 17.72 0.82 0.04
N LEU A 140 17.25 1.70 0.92
CA LEU A 140 15.93 1.62 1.52
C LEU A 140 14.95 2.51 0.75
N LEU A 141 14.02 1.88 0.04
CA LEU A 141 12.86 2.52 -0.58
C LEU A 141 11.66 2.44 0.35
N ILE A 142 11.05 3.57 0.69
CA ILE A 142 9.74 3.61 1.34
C ILE A 142 8.65 3.91 0.30
N ASP A 143 7.72 2.96 0.08
CA ASP A 143 6.45 3.23 -0.57
C ASP A 143 5.54 3.94 0.44
N SER A 144 5.39 5.24 0.24
CA SER A 144 4.88 6.17 1.24
C SER A 144 3.47 6.68 0.96
N ALA A 145 2.70 5.95 0.20
CA ALA A 145 1.35 6.36 -0.19
C ALA A 145 0.45 6.74 1.02
N ARG A 146 0.71 6.16 2.20
CA ARG A 146 -0.04 6.42 3.45
C ARG A 146 0.89 6.72 4.63
N PHE A 147 1.88 7.54 4.39
CA PHE A 147 2.91 7.90 5.37
C PHE A 147 2.33 8.63 6.59
N ALA A 148 1.33 9.50 6.39
CA ALA A 148 0.72 10.28 7.46
C ALA A 148 -0.20 9.42 8.33
N GLU A 149 -0.99 8.50 7.72
CA GLU A 149 -1.74 7.47 8.48
C GLU A 149 -0.77 6.61 9.30
N ASN A 150 0.38 6.22 8.73
CA ASN A 150 1.40 5.46 9.48
C ASN A 150 1.99 6.26 10.64
N ALA A 151 2.29 7.54 10.44
CA ALA A 151 2.80 8.42 11.50
C ALA A 151 1.76 8.63 12.62
N TYR A 152 0.47 8.69 12.29
CA TYR A 152 -0.60 8.71 13.29
C TYR A 152 -0.58 7.45 14.17
N PHE A 153 -0.42 6.27 13.59
CA PHE A 153 -0.32 5.03 14.36
C PHE A 153 0.95 4.95 15.21
N ILE A 154 2.08 5.44 14.71
CA ILE A 154 3.30 5.56 15.52
C ILE A 154 3.03 6.48 16.73
N LYS A 155 2.44 7.67 16.51
CA LYS A 155 2.10 8.59 17.60
C LYS A 155 1.21 7.95 18.66
N THR A 156 0.20 7.19 18.24
CA THR A 156 -0.84 6.66 19.13
C THR A 156 -0.55 5.29 19.72
N ARG A 157 0.37 4.51 19.12
CA ARG A 157 0.62 3.10 19.52
C ARG A 157 2.05 2.82 19.94
N GLU A 158 3.04 3.66 19.54
CA GLU A 158 4.44 3.40 19.84
C GLU A 158 4.91 4.22 21.04
N LYS A 159 5.58 3.55 21.99
CA LYS A 159 6.09 4.21 23.20
C LYS A 159 7.11 5.29 22.86
N GLY A 160 6.96 6.47 23.44
CA GLY A 160 7.89 7.60 23.27
C GLY A 160 7.54 8.54 22.11
N TYR A 161 6.38 8.32 21.43
CA TYR A 161 5.95 9.16 20.32
C TYR A 161 4.69 9.99 20.60
N SER A 162 4.03 9.79 21.73
CA SER A 162 2.78 10.50 22.09
C SER A 162 2.89 12.02 22.07
N ASP A 163 4.03 12.55 22.47
CA ASP A 163 4.27 13.99 22.60
C ASP A 163 4.81 14.63 21.31
N LYS A 164 5.22 13.83 20.32
CA LYS A 164 5.71 14.33 19.04
C LYS A 164 4.55 14.73 18.13
N SER A 165 4.72 15.78 17.35
CA SER A 165 3.80 16.11 16.26
C SER A 165 3.89 15.08 15.11
N ILE A 166 2.85 15.01 14.29
CA ILE A 166 2.87 14.15 13.08
C ILE A 166 4.04 14.53 12.17
N ARG A 167 4.34 15.82 12.02
CA ARG A 167 5.46 16.29 11.18
C ARG A 167 6.82 15.83 11.69
N GLU A 168 7.05 15.85 13.00
CA GLU A 168 8.30 15.34 13.60
C GLU A 168 8.45 13.83 13.36
N ILE A 169 7.36 13.06 13.51
CA ILE A 169 7.37 11.62 13.25
C ILE A 169 7.64 11.33 11.76
N VAL A 170 7.02 12.10 10.87
CA VAL A 170 7.23 11.99 9.41
C VAL A 170 8.68 12.27 9.04
N ARG A 171 9.28 13.35 9.57
CA ARG A 171 10.70 13.66 9.33
C ARG A 171 11.62 12.55 9.83
N GLU A 172 11.37 12.06 11.05
CA GLU A 172 12.14 10.92 11.59
C GLU A 172 12.02 9.69 10.69
N MET A 173 10.81 9.35 10.22
CA MET A 173 10.58 8.21 9.33
C MET A 173 11.42 8.34 8.05
N PHE A 174 11.37 9.48 7.37
CA PHE A 174 12.09 9.68 6.11
C PHE A 174 13.58 9.97 6.28
N SER A 175 14.04 10.31 7.50
CA SER A 175 15.48 10.38 7.78
C SER A 175 16.19 9.05 7.53
N TYR A 176 15.46 7.94 7.71
CA TYR A 176 15.96 6.57 7.48
C TYR A 176 15.89 6.10 6.01
N ALA A 177 15.10 6.76 5.16
CA ALA A 177 14.92 6.36 3.76
C ALA A 177 15.97 6.97 2.84
N ASP A 178 16.41 6.22 1.82
CA ASP A 178 17.23 6.73 0.71
C ASP A 178 16.37 7.27 -0.43
N VAL A 179 15.21 6.62 -0.64
CA VAL A 179 14.27 6.89 -1.75
C VAL A 179 12.85 6.74 -1.24
N MET A 180 11.93 7.51 -1.77
CA MET A 180 10.50 7.32 -1.56
C MET A 180 9.71 7.43 -2.85
N THR A 181 8.66 6.63 -2.97
CA THR A 181 7.61 6.79 -3.98
C THR A 181 6.32 7.26 -3.32
N MET A 182 5.63 8.22 -3.94
CA MET A 182 4.40 8.78 -3.41
C MET A 182 3.24 8.67 -4.40
N SER A 183 2.14 8.08 -3.96
CA SER A 183 0.84 8.18 -4.62
C SER A 183 -0.02 9.21 -3.90
N SER A 184 0.01 10.43 -4.40
CA SER A 184 -0.55 11.60 -3.70
C SER A 184 -2.07 11.61 -3.57
N LYS A 185 -2.77 10.74 -4.32
CA LYS A 185 -4.24 10.54 -4.21
C LYS A 185 -4.68 9.95 -2.86
N LYS A 186 -3.75 9.69 -1.96
CA LYS A 186 -3.99 9.14 -0.63
C LYS A 186 -3.71 10.22 0.43
N ASP A 187 -2.58 10.20 1.10
CA ASP A 187 -2.35 11.10 2.24
C ASP A 187 -2.11 12.57 1.85
N ALA A 188 -1.73 12.86 0.61
CA ALA A 188 -1.71 14.24 0.14
C ALA A 188 -3.06 14.76 -0.38
N VAL A 189 -4.15 14.01 -0.19
CA VAL A 189 -5.56 14.42 -0.35
C VAL A 189 -5.88 15.11 -1.70
N VAL A 190 -5.21 14.70 -2.79
CA VAL A 190 -5.44 15.23 -4.14
C VAL A 190 -6.08 14.20 -5.08
N ASN A 191 -6.70 14.68 -6.16
CA ASN A 191 -7.33 13.83 -7.16
C ASN A 191 -6.32 13.16 -8.09
N MET A 192 -5.19 13.82 -8.34
CA MET A 192 -4.13 13.37 -9.24
C MET A 192 -2.77 13.74 -8.67
N GLY A 193 -1.76 12.98 -9.05
CA GLY A 193 -0.39 13.28 -8.72
C GLY A 193 0.33 12.20 -7.94
N GLY A 194 1.61 12.28 -7.99
CA GLY A 194 2.59 11.52 -7.26
C GLY A 194 3.96 12.17 -7.41
N PHE A 195 4.94 11.60 -6.79
CA PHE A 195 6.32 11.97 -6.99
C PHE A 195 7.27 10.84 -6.58
N LEU A 196 8.45 10.88 -7.16
CA LEU A 196 9.60 10.11 -6.76
C LEU A 196 10.60 11.05 -6.11
N ALA A 197 11.01 10.81 -4.87
CA ALA A 197 12.00 11.64 -4.18
C ALA A 197 13.15 10.79 -3.64
N MET A 198 14.35 11.38 -3.55
CA MET A 198 15.58 10.68 -3.16
C MET A 198 16.64 11.62 -2.60
N LYS A 199 17.56 11.07 -1.80
CA LYS A 199 18.70 11.82 -1.25
C LYS A 199 19.89 11.87 -2.23
N SER A 200 20.04 10.87 -3.10
CA SER A 200 21.18 10.72 -4.00
C SER A 200 20.99 11.47 -5.31
N GLU A 201 21.85 12.48 -5.57
CA GLU A 201 21.92 13.15 -6.89
C GLU A 201 22.28 12.18 -8.02
N ALA A 202 23.16 11.22 -7.74
CA ALA A 202 23.57 10.23 -8.75
C ALA A 202 22.37 9.36 -9.19
N LEU A 203 21.52 8.94 -8.24
CA LEU A 203 20.29 8.21 -8.54
C LEU A 203 19.29 9.10 -9.28
N TRP A 204 19.14 10.36 -8.87
CA TRP A 204 18.29 11.32 -9.57
C TRP A 204 18.70 11.49 -11.04
N LYS A 205 20.00 11.63 -11.30
CA LYS A 205 20.53 11.70 -12.67
C LYS A 205 20.21 10.45 -13.51
N LYS A 206 20.24 9.25 -12.91
CA LYS A 206 19.83 8.00 -13.59
C LYS A 206 18.33 7.96 -13.90
N CYS A 207 17.47 8.45 -13.00
CA CYS A 207 16.03 8.46 -13.22
C CYS A 207 15.57 9.54 -14.21
N LYS A 208 16.35 10.59 -14.44
CA LYS A 208 16.00 11.77 -15.24
C LYS A 208 15.54 11.42 -16.66
N ILE A 209 16.24 10.51 -17.33
CA ILE A 209 15.87 10.13 -18.71
C ILE A 209 14.50 9.43 -18.74
N TYR A 210 14.21 8.58 -17.77
CA TYR A 210 12.93 7.89 -17.68
C TYR A 210 11.78 8.85 -17.40
N CYS A 211 12.01 9.91 -16.59
CA CYS A 211 11.04 10.96 -16.38
C CYS A 211 10.69 11.67 -17.69
N ILE A 212 11.70 12.07 -18.47
CA ILE A 212 11.50 12.76 -19.74
C ILE A 212 10.76 11.88 -20.76
N LEU A 213 11.06 10.59 -20.81
CA LEU A 213 10.45 9.65 -21.76
C LEU A 213 9.02 9.28 -21.40
N ASN A 214 8.70 9.11 -20.10
CA ASN A 214 7.44 8.50 -19.68
C ASN A 214 6.44 9.50 -19.11
N GLU A 215 6.90 10.60 -18.47
CA GLU A 215 6.04 11.54 -17.76
C GLU A 215 6.01 12.92 -18.40
N GLY A 216 7.19 13.47 -18.65
CA GLY A 216 7.36 14.82 -19.18
C GLY A 216 8.62 15.46 -18.65
N PHE A 217 8.73 16.78 -18.74
CA PHE A 217 9.93 17.45 -18.28
C PHE A 217 10.06 17.39 -16.76
N ILE A 218 11.29 17.36 -16.25
CA ILE A 218 11.63 17.11 -14.84
C ILE A 218 11.00 18.06 -13.82
N THR A 219 10.48 19.21 -14.26
CA THR A 219 9.86 20.22 -13.39
C THR A 219 8.32 20.17 -13.37
N TYR A 220 7.70 19.26 -14.12
CA TYR A 220 6.25 19.09 -14.07
C TYR A 220 5.78 17.62 -14.16
N GLY A 221 6.57 16.69 -14.76
CA GLY A 221 6.28 15.26 -14.76
C GLY A 221 4.86 14.89 -15.18
N GLY A 222 4.33 15.53 -16.23
CA GLY A 222 2.95 15.32 -16.69
C GLY A 222 1.86 15.99 -15.85
N MET A 223 2.21 16.74 -14.81
CA MET A 223 1.25 17.45 -13.96
C MET A 223 1.03 18.90 -14.41
N SER A 224 -0.18 19.41 -14.20
CA SER A 224 -0.47 20.84 -14.34
C SER A 224 0.05 21.64 -13.14
N GLY A 225 0.25 22.95 -13.33
CA GLY A 225 0.66 23.83 -12.23
C GLY A 225 -0.32 23.83 -11.06
N ARG A 226 -1.64 23.81 -11.33
CA ARG A 226 -2.67 23.73 -10.29
C ARG A 226 -2.63 22.43 -9.50
N ASP A 227 -2.31 21.30 -10.15
CA ASP A 227 -2.22 20.00 -9.47
C ASP A 227 -0.98 19.94 -8.56
N MET A 228 0.12 20.59 -8.97
CA MET A 228 1.32 20.74 -8.12
C MET A 228 1.06 21.64 -6.91
N GLU A 229 0.33 22.76 -7.06
CA GLU A 229 -0.06 23.62 -5.93
C GLU A 229 -1.02 22.87 -4.98
N ALA A 230 -2.02 22.19 -5.53
CA ALA A 230 -2.92 21.36 -4.73
C ALA A 230 -2.16 20.27 -3.96
N LEU A 231 -1.16 19.64 -4.59
CA LEU A 231 -0.33 18.62 -3.95
C LEU A 231 0.53 19.21 -2.82
N ALA A 232 1.13 20.38 -3.02
CA ALA A 232 1.88 21.08 -1.98
C ALA A 232 0.99 21.38 -0.75
N GLN A 233 -0.20 21.92 -0.98
CA GLN A 233 -1.19 22.15 0.07
C GLN A 233 -1.67 20.85 0.73
N GLY A 234 -1.91 19.81 -0.08
CA GLY A 234 -2.40 18.53 0.42
C GLY A 234 -1.38 17.77 1.27
N LEU A 235 -0.08 17.94 1.05
CA LEU A 235 0.96 17.42 1.93
C LEU A 235 0.90 18.07 3.32
N GLU A 236 0.61 19.35 3.38
CA GLU A 236 0.45 20.10 4.63
C GLU A 236 -0.82 19.63 5.39
N GLU A 237 -1.99 19.67 4.72
CA GLU A 237 -3.27 19.26 5.30
C GLU A 237 -3.30 17.77 5.71
N GLY A 238 -2.65 16.92 4.93
CA GLY A 238 -2.60 15.47 5.18
C GLY A 238 -1.82 15.08 6.44
N THR A 239 -1.04 16.00 7.01
CA THR A 239 -0.32 15.81 8.28
C THR A 239 -0.97 16.48 9.48
N ASP A 240 -2.15 17.07 9.30
CA ASP A 240 -2.95 17.59 10.41
C ASP A 240 -3.45 16.46 11.31
N PHE A 241 -3.26 16.59 12.63
CA PHE A 241 -3.62 15.55 13.58
C PHE A 241 -5.13 15.31 13.66
N ASP A 242 -5.91 16.38 13.71
CA ASP A 242 -7.37 16.27 13.87
C ASP A 242 -8.00 15.65 12.62
N TYR A 243 -7.47 15.99 11.45
CA TYR A 243 -7.86 15.34 10.21
C TYR A 243 -7.55 13.82 10.23
N LEU A 244 -6.33 13.45 10.63
CA LEU A 244 -5.92 12.04 10.70
C LEU A 244 -6.73 11.26 11.76
N GLU A 245 -6.96 11.86 12.92
CA GLU A 245 -7.78 11.26 13.97
C GLU A 245 -9.20 11.01 13.47
N SER A 246 -9.84 12.02 12.86
CA SER A 246 -11.18 11.86 12.27
C SER A 246 -11.21 10.77 11.22
N ARG A 247 -10.18 10.71 10.38
CA ARG A 247 -10.02 9.70 9.33
C ARG A 247 -9.93 8.27 9.88
N ILE A 248 -9.07 8.07 10.88
CA ILE A 248 -8.84 6.74 11.48
C ILE A 248 -10.07 6.32 12.29
N LYS A 249 -10.65 7.22 13.07
CA LYS A 249 -11.89 6.95 13.85
C LYS A 249 -13.07 6.53 12.96
N GLN A 250 -13.16 7.02 11.72
CA GLN A 250 -14.19 6.58 10.78
C GLN A 250 -13.99 5.11 10.36
N VAL A 251 -12.74 4.66 10.19
CA VAL A 251 -12.43 3.25 9.90
C VAL A 251 -12.73 2.38 11.12
N GLU A 252 -12.31 2.83 12.30
CA GLU A 252 -12.58 2.14 13.57
C GLU A 252 -14.09 2.03 13.86
N TYR A 253 -14.87 3.06 13.50
CA TYR A 253 -16.32 3.02 13.61
C TYR A 253 -16.94 1.87 12.80
N LEU A 254 -16.55 1.73 11.52
CA LEU A 254 -17.01 0.58 10.73
C LEU A 254 -16.58 -0.75 11.36
N GLY A 255 -15.35 -0.83 11.87
CA GLY A 255 -14.85 -2.00 12.58
C GLY A 255 -15.72 -2.36 13.79
N SER A 256 -16.05 -1.38 14.64
CA SER A 256 -16.90 -1.60 15.83
C SER A 256 -18.31 -2.08 15.47
N ARG A 257 -18.89 -1.58 14.36
CA ARG A 257 -20.18 -2.07 13.86
C ARG A 257 -20.12 -3.53 13.42
N LEU A 258 -19.00 -3.93 12.79
CA LEU A 258 -18.80 -5.34 12.39
C LEU A 258 -18.56 -6.24 13.62
N ASP A 259 -17.91 -5.73 14.65
CA ASP A 259 -17.71 -6.44 15.93
C ASP A 259 -19.03 -6.77 16.62
N GLU A 260 -19.99 -5.82 16.63
CA GLU A 260 -21.34 -6.05 17.15
C GLU A 260 -22.06 -7.22 16.45
N PHE A 261 -21.73 -7.47 15.19
CA PHE A 261 -22.31 -8.56 14.41
C PHE A 261 -21.45 -9.84 14.40
N GLY A 262 -20.30 -9.85 15.06
CA GLY A 262 -19.37 -10.98 15.10
C GLY A 262 -18.71 -11.29 13.74
N ILE A 263 -18.55 -10.28 12.88
CA ILE A 263 -18.01 -10.45 11.54
C ILE A 263 -16.48 -10.34 11.59
N PRO A 264 -15.74 -11.37 11.11
CA PRO A 264 -14.28 -11.37 11.17
C PRO A 264 -13.66 -10.47 10.10
N TYR A 265 -12.68 -9.68 10.53
CA TYR A 265 -11.82 -8.83 9.68
C TYR A 265 -10.40 -8.79 10.23
N GLN A 266 -9.44 -8.28 9.46
CA GLN A 266 -8.04 -8.10 9.87
C GLN A 266 -7.95 -7.11 11.03
N ARG A 267 -7.56 -7.60 12.20
CA ARG A 267 -7.42 -6.84 13.44
C ARG A 267 -5.96 -6.48 13.75
N PRO A 268 -5.74 -5.33 14.41
CA PRO A 268 -6.70 -4.23 14.59
C PRO A 268 -7.06 -3.59 13.24
N ALA A 269 -8.09 -2.73 13.21
CA ALA A 269 -8.45 -2.00 12.00
C ALA A 269 -7.26 -1.17 11.49
N GLY A 270 -7.07 -1.17 10.17
CA GLY A 270 -6.04 -0.38 9.50
C GLY A 270 -6.43 1.08 9.30
N GLY A 271 -5.59 1.86 8.59
CA GLY A 271 -5.77 3.30 8.47
C GLY A 271 -6.80 3.75 7.42
N HIS A 272 -7.11 2.92 6.41
CA HIS A 272 -7.87 3.40 5.25
C HIS A 272 -9.02 2.50 4.82
N ALA A 273 -9.18 1.37 5.45
CA ALA A 273 -10.17 0.36 5.06
C ALA A 273 -10.37 -0.65 6.19
N ILE A 274 -11.51 -1.30 6.18
CA ILE A 274 -11.69 -2.59 6.84
C ILE A 274 -11.39 -3.70 5.81
N PHE A 275 -10.70 -4.72 6.25
CA PHE A 275 -10.36 -5.88 5.43
C PHE A 275 -11.05 -7.11 6.01
N LEU A 276 -12.19 -7.47 5.42
CA LEU A 276 -12.97 -8.65 5.85
C LEU A 276 -12.16 -9.93 5.59
N ASP A 277 -12.19 -10.87 6.53
CA ASP A 277 -11.61 -12.20 6.36
C ASP A 277 -12.58 -13.09 5.58
N ALA A 278 -12.41 -13.12 4.27
CA ALA A 278 -13.33 -13.84 3.39
C ALA A 278 -13.33 -15.35 3.64
N LYS A 279 -12.17 -15.95 3.99
CA LYS A 279 -12.09 -17.39 4.34
C LYS A 279 -12.94 -17.74 5.55
N LYS A 280 -12.96 -16.87 6.57
CA LYS A 280 -13.77 -17.10 7.78
C LYS A 280 -15.25 -16.79 7.54
N ILE A 281 -15.58 -15.88 6.61
CA ILE A 281 -16.97 -15.51 6.30
C ILE A 281 -17.63 -16.57 5.43
N ILE A 282 -17.08 -16.91 4.26
CA ILE A 282 -17.67 -17.85 3.31
C ILE A 282 -16.79 -19.09 3.12
N SER A 283 -16.52 -19.78 4.22
CA SER A 283 -15.61 -20.92 4.29
C SER A 283 -16.00 -22.15 3.45
N ARG A 284 -17.19 -22.17 2.83
CA ARG A 284 -17.67 -23.26 1.98
C ARG A 284 -17.31 -23.10 0.51
N VAL A 285 -16.83 -21.92 0.11
CA VAL A 285 -16.36 -21.68 -1.26
C VAL A 285 -14.93 -22.23 -1.39
N PRO A 286 -14.65 -23.08 -2.38
CA PRO A 286 -13.29 -23.57 -2.64
C PRO A 286 -12.32 -22.41 -2.99
N ALA A 287 -11.05 -22.57 -2.63
CA ALA A 287 -10.04 -21.54 -2.90
C ALA A 287 -9.88 -21.26 -4.42
N GLU A 288 -10.04 -22.28 -5.25
CA GLU A 288 -9.96 -22.21 -6.70
C GLU A 288 -11.11 -21.41 -7.33
N GLU A 289 -12.17 -21.18 -6.57
CA GLU A 289 -13.35 -20.41 -6.97
C GLU A 289 -13.32 -18.97 -6.45
N PHE A 290 -12.15 -18.45 -6.03
CA PHE A 290 -11.87 -17.07 -5.67
C PHE A 290 -12.74 -16.52 -4.53
N ILE A 291 -12.47 -16.98 -3.31
CA ILE A 291 -13.27 -16.71 -2.09
C ILE A 291 -13.50 -15.20 -1.90
N ALA A 292 -12.46 -14.37 -1.86
CA ALA A 292 -12.61 -12.94 -1.60
C ALA A 292 -13.33 -12.21 -2.74
N GLN A 293 -13.13 -12.64 -3.99
CA GLN A 293 -13.87 -12.10 -5.13
C GLN A 293 -15.35 -12.50 -5.10
N THR A 294 -15.65 -13.73 -4.68
CA THR A 294 -17.04 -14.19 -4.49
C THR A 294 -17.75 -13.31 -3.46
N LEU A 295 -17.10 -13.04 -2.32
CA LEU A 295 -17.65 -12.15 -1.31
C LEU A 295 -17.82 -10.70 -1.83
N ALA A 296 -16.91 -10.22 -2.71
CA ALA A 296 -17.06 -8.92 -3.35
C ALA A 296 -18.34 -8.82 -4.19
N ILE A 297 -18.63 -9.85 -4.98
CA ILE A 297 -19.81 -9.90 -5.82
C ILE A 297 -21.08 -10.00 -4.96
N GLU A 298 -21.08 -10.83 -3.93
CA GLU A 298 -22.21 -10.95 -3.00
C GLU A 298 -22.57 -9.61 -2.35
N LEU A 299 -21.57 -8.82 -1.92
CA LEU A 299 -21.83 -7.48 -1.37
C LEU A 299 -22.31 -6.48 -2.42
N TYR A 300 -21.82 -6.60 -3.64
CA TYR A 300 -22.30 -5.75 -4.72
C TYR A 300 -23.77 -6.05 -5.09
N LEU A 301 -24.14 -7.32 -5.14
CA LEU A 301 -25.52 -7.75 -5.38
C LEU A 301 -26.45 -7.37 -4.22
N GLU A 302 -25.96 -7.40 -3.00
CA GLU A 302 -26.75 -7.07 -1.79
C GLU A 302 -27.12 -5.59 -1.73
N ALA A 303 -26.15 -4.69 -1.96
CA ALA A 303 -26.36 -3.27 -1.71
C ALA A 303 -25.55 -2.32 -2.64
N GLY A 304 -25.03 -2.79 -3.77
CA GLY A 304 -24.22 -1.98 -4.68
C GLY A 304 -22.87 -1.55 -4.11
N ILE A 305 -22.38 -2.23 -3.06
CA ILE A 305 -21.11 -1.88 -2.39
C ILE A 305 -19.95 -2.39 -3.22
N ARG A 306 -19.16 -1.46 -3.77
CA ARG A 306 -17.96 -1.77 -4.53
C ARG A 306 -16.77 -1.96 -3.59
N THR A 307 -16.13 -3.11 -3.70
CA THR A 307 -15.00 -3.54 -2.87
C THR A 307 -13.81 -3.94 -3.74
N VAL A 308 -12.70 -4.31 -3.11
CA VAL A 308 -11.51 -4.80 -3.83
C VAL A 308 -11.01 -6.09 -3.17
N GLU A 309 -10.89 -7.12 -3.98
CA GLU A 309 -10.29 -8.39 -3.59
C GLU A 309 -8.79 -8.20 -3.30
N ILE A 310 -8.32 -8.79 -2.21
CA ILE A 310 -6.91 -8.93 -1.81
C ILE A 310 -6.68 -10.40 -1.47
N GLY A 311 -6.63 -11.22 -2.49
CA GLY A 311 -6.55 -12.68 -2.36
C GLY A 311 -5.97 -13.31 -3.62
N ALA A 312 -6.55 -14.42 -4.07
CA ALA A 312 -6.01 -15.24 -5.16
C ALA A 312 -5.96 -14.52 -6.53
N LEU A 313 -6.91 -13.63 -6.85
CA LEU A 313 -6.83 -12.86 -8.10
C LEU A 313 -5.68 -11.86 -8.08
N LEU A 314 -5.53 -11.11 -6.96
CA LEU A 314 -4.43 -10.16 -6.78
C LEU A 314 -3.07 -10.88 -6.70
N ALA A 315 -3.00 -12.06 -6.07
CA ALA A 315 -1.77 -12.84 -5.99
C ALA A 315 -1.23 -13.25 -7.36
N ASP A 316 -2.13 -13.27 -8.35
CA ASP A 316 -1.83 -13.60 -9.75
C ASP A 316 -1.34 -15.05 -9.94
N ARG A 317 -0.89 -15.36 -11.15
CA ARG A 317 -0.27 -16.64 -11.46
C ARG A 317 1.21 -16.62 -11.15
N ASP A 318 1.76 -17.75 -10.86
CA ASP A 318 3.21 -17.93 -10.85
C ASP A 318 3.77 -17.60 -12.23
N PRO A 319 4.78 -16.73 -12.35
CA PRO A 319 5.28 -16.26 -13.65
C PRO A 319 5.94 -17.37 -14.48
N VAL A 320 6.41 -18.46 -13.85
CA VAL A 320 7.08 -19.58 -14.52
C VAL A 320 6.11 -20.71 -14.82
N THR A 321 5.42 -21.22 -13.76
CA THR A 321 4.53 -22.39 -13.88
C THR A 321 3.15 -22.05 -14.40
N ARG A 322 2.76 -20.77 -14.36
CA ARG A 322 1.41 -20.26 -14.72
C ARG A 322 0.27 -20.81 -13.84
N GLN A 323 0.60 -21.48 -12.75
CA GLN A 323 -0.40 -21.95 -11.79
C GLN A 323 -0.92 -20.77 -10.93
N ASN A 324 -2.16 -20.86 -10.46
CA ASN A 324 -2.71 -19.90 -9.52
C ASN A 324 -1.92 -19.90 -8.22
N ARG A 325 -1.62 -18.72 -7.71
CA ARG A 325 -1.10 -18.55 -6.35
C ARG A 325 -2.29 -18.37 -5.40
N PHE A 326 -2.31 -19.16 -4.33
CA PHE A 326 -3.31 -19.08 -3.28
C PHE A 326 -2.65 -18.53 -2.01
N PRO A 327 -2.84 -17.24 -1.69
CA PRO A 327 -2.22 -16.65 -0.50
C PRO A 327 -2.89 -17.17 0.78
N GLU A 328 -2.17 -17.07 1.89
CA GLU A 328 -2.73 -17.41 3.20
C GLU A 328 -3.90 -16.49 3.58
N LEU A 329 -3.77 -15.20 3.26
CA LEU A 329 -4.81 -14.19 3.45
C LEU A 329 -5.73 -14.10 2.22
N GLU A 330 -7.02 -14.24 2.43
CA GLU A 330 -8.08 -13.95 1.47
C GLU A 330 -8.93 -12.83 2.04
N LEU A 331 -8.55 -11.59 1.74
CA LEU A 331 -9.16 -10.42 2.32
C LEU A 331 -10.04 -9.68 1.30
N LEU A 332 -11.12 -9.09 1.79
CA LEU A 332 -11.95 -8.20 1.02
C LEU A 332 -11.86 -6.78 1.60
N ARG A 333 -11.30 -5.85 0.83
CA ARG A 333 -11.07 -4.48 1.23
C ARG A 333 -12.30 -3.60 1.04
N LEU A 334 -12.85 -3.10 2.13
CA LEU A 334 -13.85 -2.04 2.20
C LEU A 334 -13.12 -0.69 2.34
N ALA A 335 -12.66 -0.12 1.22
CA ALA A 335 -11.92 1.13 1.24
C ALA A 335 -12.85 2.32 1.54
N ILE A 336 -12.46 3.15 2.51
CA ILE A 336 -13.20 4.36 2.87
C ILE A 336 -12.50 5.57 2.26
N PRO A 337 -13.08 6.21 1.23
CA PRO A 337 -12.51 7.42 0.64
C PRO A 337 -12.44 8.56 1.65
N ARG A 338 -11.42 9.40 1.52
CA ARG A 338 -11.21 10.55 2.40
C ARG A 338 -12.25 11.63 2.14
N ARG A 339 -12.85 12.20 3.20
CA ARG A 339 -13.80 13.32 3.14
C ARG A 339 -15.02 13.08 2.23
N THR A 340 -15.48 11.82 2.11
CA THR A 340 -16.56 11.46 1.19
C THR A 340 -17.80 10.95 1.94
N TYR A 341 -17.62 10.02 2.86
CA TYR A 341 -18.71 9.35 3.56
C TYR A 341 -18.81 9.77 5.03
N THR A 342 -19.98 9.60 5.60
CA THR A 342 -20.27 9.79 7.03
C THR A 342 -20.49 8.44 7.71
N ASN A 343 -20.63 8.43 9.03
CA ASN A 343 -20.93 7.22 9.80
C ASN A 343 -22.25 6.55 9.36
N ASN A 344 -23.26 7.33 8.92
CA ASN A 344 -24.51 6.75 8.41
C ASN A 344 -24.26 5.87 7.17
N HIS A 345 -23.31 6.23 6.31
CA HIS A 345 -22.93 5.37 5.19
C HIS A 345 -22.22 4.09 5.68
N MET A 346 -21.42 4.20 6.74
CA MET A 346 -20.77 3.03 7.35
C MET A 346 -21.80 2.08 7.96
N ASP A 347 -22.89 2.59 8.56
CA ASP A 347 -24.00 1.77 9.07
C ASP A 347 -24.66 0.97 7.94
N VAL A 348 -24.92 1.60 6.79
CA VAL A 348 -25.47 0.90 5.60
C VAL A 348 -24.52 -0.21 5.16
N VAL A 349 -23.22 0.07 5.11
CA VAL A 349 -22.20 -0.94 4.72
C VAL A 349 -22.19 -2.09 5.74
N ALA A 350 -22.19 -1.79 7.05
CA ALA A 350 -22.17 -2.80 8.11
C ALA A 350 -23.39 -3.73 8.04
N VAL A 351 -24.59 -3.15 7.81
CA VAL A 351 -25.84 -3.93 7.66
C VAL A 351 -25.78 -4.82 6.43
N ALA A 352 -25.29 -4.31 5.30
CA ALA A 352 -25.15 -5.12 4.07
C ALA A 352 -24.17 -6.29 4.28
N VAL A 353 -23.02 -6.04 4.93
CA VAL A 353 -22.07 -7.12 5.27
C VAL A 353 -22.74 -8.14 6.20
N LYS A 354 -23.53 -7.68 7.18
CA LYS A 354 -24.30 -8.56 8.07
C LYS A 354 -25.29 -9.44 7.30
N ASN A 355 -26.05 -8.88 6.36
CA ASN A 355 -27.01 -9.65 5.57
C ASN A 355 -26.33 -10.76 4.76
N VAL A 356 -25.17 -10.48 4.16
CA VAL A 356 -24.37 -11.51 3.48
C VAL A 356 -23.83 -12.54 4.49
N PHE A 357 -23.34 -12.08 5.64
CA PHE A 357 -22.84 -12.96 6.69
C PHE A 357 -23.93 -13.90 7.24
N ASP A 358 -25.15 -13.43 7.42
CA ASP A 358 -26.27 -14.24 7.92
C ASP A 358 -26.63 -15.37 6.93
N ARG A 359 -26.54 -15.14 5.62
CA ARG A 359 -26.82 -16.15 4.58
C ARG A 359 -25.56 -16.90 4.09
N ARG A 360 -24.39 -16.71 4.72
CA ARG A 360 -23.09 -17.26 4.28
C ARG A 360 -23.07 -18.77 4.02
N ASN A 361 -23.89 -19.52 4.78
CA ASN A 361 -24.00 -20.96 4.60
C ASN A 361 -24.64 -21.41 3.28
N ASN A 362 -25.31 -20.49 2.60
CA ASN A 362 -25.94 -20.74 1.28
C ASN A 362 -24.94 -20.43 0.14
N ILE A 363 -23.86 -19.69 0.41
CA ILE A 363 -22.81 -19.36 -0.56
C ILE A 363 -21.81 -20.54 -0.57
N ARG A 364 -21.91 -21.41 -1.57
CA ARG A 364 -21.13 -22.67 -1.63
C ARG A 364 -20.29 -22.78 -2.89
N ARG A 365 -20.56 -21.96 -3.89
CA ARG A 365 -19.86 -21.91 -5.16
C ARG A 365 -19.41 -20.48 -5.40
N GLY A 366 -18.36 -20.33 -6.14
CA GLY A 366 -17.81 -19.05 -6.53
C GLY A 366 -17.81 -18.86 -8.03
N TYR A 367 -16.67 -18.52 -8.57
CA TYR A 367 -16.53 -18.12 -9.97
C TYR A 367 -15.36 -18.85 -10.63
N GLU A 368 -15.43 -19.01 -11.96
CA GLU A 368 -14.31 -19.44 -12.78
C GLU A 368 -13.88 -18.35 -13.75
N ILE A 369 -12.61 -18.36 -14.13
CA ILE A 369 -12.03 -17.41 -15.09
C ILE A 369 -12.45 -17.81 -16.50
N VAL A 370 -13.05 -16.86 -17.23
CA VAL A 370 -13.37 -16.99 -18.66
C VAL A 370 -12.23 -16.48 -19.52
N SER A 371 -11.68 -15.30 -19.16
CA SER A 371 -10.54 -14.71 -19.83
C SER A 371 -9.70 -13.88 -18.84
N GLU A 372 -8.42 -13.75 -19.09
CA GLU A 372 -7.50 -12.94 -18.29
C GLU A 372 -6.29 -12.49 -19.12
N GLU A 373 -5.73 -11.34 -18.78
CA GLU A 373 -4.44 -10.90 -19.31
C GLU A 373 -3.27 -11.56 -18.56
N PRO A 374 -2.09 -11.71 -19.20
CA PRO A 374 -0.93 -12.35 -18.60
C PRO A 374 -0.38 -11.69 -17.34
N ILE A 375 -0.66 -10.40 -17.13
CA ILE A 375 -0.16 -9.56 -16.04
C ILE A 375 -1.30 -8.75 -15.45
N MET A 376 -1.31 -8.60 -14.10
CA MET A 376 -2.32 -7.79 -13.39
C MET A 376 -3.76 -8.22 -13.69
N ARG A 377 -3.99 -9.51 -13.75
CA ARG A 377 -5.27 -10.12 -14.13
C ARG A 377 -6.46 -9.61 -13.32
N HIS A 378 -6.28 -9.25 -12.05
CA HIS A 378 -7.38 -8.77 -11.20
C HIS A 378 -8.03 -7.47 -11.69
N PHE A 379 -7.39 -6.75 -12.65
CA PHE A 379 -8.00 -5.61 -13.34
C PHE A 379 -8.70 -5.97 -14.65
N THR A 380 -8.41 -7.14 -15.21
CA THR A 380 -8.79 -7.50 -16.59
C THR A 380 -9.56 -8.81 -16.68
N VAL A 381 -9.58 -9.57 -15.58
CA VAL A 381 -10.23 -10.88 -15.55
C VAL A 381 -11.73 -10.79 -15.80
N GLU A 382 -12.23 -11.68 -16.64
CA GLU A 382 -13.66 -11.95 -16.81
C GLU A 382 -14.03 -13.23 -16.10
N LEU A 383 -15.09 -13.17 -15.32
CA LEU A 383 -15.54 -14.26 -14.47
C LEU A 383 -16.97 -14.67 -14.85
N LYS A 384 -17.28 -15.97 -14.66
CA LYS A 384 -18.66 -16.46 -14.69
C LYS A 384 -18.99 -17.27 -13.43
N PRO A 385 -20.23 -17.26 -12.95
CA PRO A 385 -20.64 -18.05 -11.79
C PRO A 385 -20.58 -19.55 -12.08
N LEU A 386 -20.32 -20.36 -11.04
CA LEU A 386 -20.30 -21.82 -11.06
C LEU A 386 -21.58 -22.45 -10.47
#